data_05fcb0af944c84be17eff7168d029cec
#
_entry.id   05fcb0af944c84be17eff7168d029cec
#
_cell.length_a   1.000
_cell.length_b   1.000
_cell.length_c   1.000
_cell.angle_alpha   90.00
_cell.angle_beta   90.00
_cell.angle_gamma   90.00
#
_symmetry.space_group_name_H-M   'P 1'
#
loop_
_entity.id
_entity.type
_entity.pdbx_description
1 polymer ?
#
loop_
_entity_poly.entity_id
_entity_poly.type
_entity_poly.pdbx_seq_one_letter_code
_entity_poly.pdbx_strand_id
1 'polypeptide(L)'
;MNHFVLNRIVRETAHSRPSTQAVAIAFFLALVGLAMAIYLVSVRSSTRSQFANRKENSMTPNRDRGIIDTPSNHSVEETVEKLKGILEARGVTLFALVDHSGEAEKVGLKMRPTKLLIFGNPRAGTPVMLAAPSSAIDLPLKILIWEDAQGKVWISYNSPVYLQERHGLPAELLQNIAVVETLATKAAE
;
A
#
# COMPACT_ATOMS: atom_id res chain seq x y z
N MET A 1 -64.74 61.48 0.46
CA MET A 1 -63.85 61.08 1.56
C MET A 1 -62.96 59.96 0.99
N ASN A 2 -61.91 60.29 0.62
CA ASN A 2 -60.49 60.35 0.71
C ASN A 2 -59.75 59.66 -0.50
N HIS A 3 -59.62 60.42 -1.57
CA HIS A 3 -58.62 60.13 -2.66
C HIS A 3 -57.20 60.54 -2.29
N PHE A 4 -56.93 61.00 -1.06
CA PHE A 4 -55.67 61.62 -0.63
C PHE A 4 -54.68 60.64 0.07
N VAL A 5 -55.09 59.44 0.43
CA VAL A 5 -54.24 58.51 1.19
C VAL A 5 -53.52 57.51 0.30
N LEU A 6 -54.03 57.21 -0.91
CA LEU A 6 -53.38 56.21 -1.79
C LEU A 6 -52.15 56.74 -2.53
N ASN A 7 -52.01 58.06 -2.68
CA ASN A 7 -50.86 58.62 -3.43
C ASN A 7 -49.60 58.84 -2.59
N ARG A 8 -49.61 58.53 -1.29
CA ARG A 8 -48.43 58.67 -0.43
C ARG A 8 -47.63 57.40 -0.28
N ILE A 9 -48.21 56.25 -0.57
CA ILE A 9 -47.50 54.94 -0.41
C ILE A 9 -46.70 54.55 -1.67
N VAL A 10 -47.05 55.11 -2.81
CA VAL A 10 -46.38 54.77 -4.09
C VAL A 10 -45.10 55.55 -4.34
N ARG A 11 -44.74 56.56 -3.52
CA ARG A 11 -43.55 57.41 -3.76
C ARG A 11 -42.31 57.04 -2.90
N GLU A 12 -42.36 56.03 -2.04
CA GLU A 12 -41.20 55.69 -1.19
C GLU A 12 -40.42 54.43 -1.59
N THR A 13 -40.70 53.87 -2.76
CA THR A 13 -39.74 52.96 -3.35
C THR A 13 -38.81 53.70 -4.30
N ALA A 14 -38.15 54.71 -3.75
CA ALA A 14 -36.99 55.29 -4.45
C ALA A 14 -35.90 54.22 -4.49
N HIS A 15 -35.66 53.68 -5.69
CA HIS A 15 -34.52 52.84 -6.01
C HIS A 15 -33.24 53.62 -5.63
N SER A 16 -32.77 53.37 -4.40
CA SER A 16 -31.44 53.80 -3.99
C SER A 16 -30.44 53.01 -4.81
N ARG A 17 -29.83 53.62 -5.80
CA ARG A 17 -28.70 52.98 -6.53
C ARG A 17 -27.66 52.60 -5.52
N PRO A 18 -27.21 51.33 -5.51
CA PRO A 18 -26.17 50.90 -4.57
C PRO A 18 -24.93 51.77 -4.78
N SER A 19 -24.32 52.21 -3.69
CA SER A 19 -23.11 53.03 -3.76
C SER A 19 -22.02 52.27 -4.51
N THR A 20 -21.16 52.97 -5.23
CA THR A 20 -20.06 52.38 -6.00
C THR A 20 -19.18 51.47 -5.12
N GLN A 21 -19.07 51.79 -3.82
CA GLN A 21 -18.38 50.97 -2.83
C GLN A 21 -19.11 49.63 -2.52
N ALA A 22 -20.45 49.64 -2.42
CA ALA A 22 -21.23 48.44 -2.17
C ALA A 22 -21.14 47.45 -3.35
N VAL A 23 -21.14 47.98 -4.59
CA VAL A 23 -20.94 47.16 -5.80
C VAL A 23 -19.54 46.57 -5.85
N ALA A 24 -18.51 47.36 -5.51
CA ALA A 24 -17.12 46.88 -5.49
C ALA A 24 -16.91 45.77 -4.43
N ILE A 25 -17.49 45.92 -3.27
CA ILE A 25 -17.41 44.87 -2.20
C ILE A 25 -18.11 43.60 -2.64
N ALA A 26 -19.30 43.70 -3.25
CA ALA A 26 -20.04 42.54 -3.76
C ALA A 26 -19.25 41.80 -4.86
N PHE A 27 -18.61 42.52 -5.77
CA PHE A 27 -17.72 41.94 -6.80
C PHE A 27 -16.50 41.26 -6.19
N PHE A 28 -15.86 41.87 -5.19
CA PHE A 28 -14.72 41.29 -4.51
C PHE A 28 -15.09 39.97 -3.78
N LEU A 29 -16.21 39.96 -3.05
CA LEU A 29 -16.70 38.75 -2.36
C LEU A 29 -17.07 37.63 -3.36
N ALA A 30 -17.65 37.96 -4.51
CA ALA A 30 -17.96 37.00 -5.55
C ALA A 30 -16.69 36.39 -6.17
N LEU A 31 -15.64 37.19 -6.41
CA LEU A 31 -14.34 36.70 -6.91
C LEU A 31 -13.64 35.79 -5.89
N VAL A 32 -13.66 36.15 -4.61
CA VAL A 32 -13.09 35.32 -3.54
C VAL A 32 -13.85 34.00 -3.42
N GLY A 33 -15.18 34.04 -3.49
CA GLY A 33 -16.02 32.83 -3.48
C GLY A 33 -15.74 31.89 -4.66
N LEU A 34 -15.57 32.47 -5.87
CA LEU A 34 -15.23 31.70 -7.07
C LEU A 34 -13.83 31.08 -6.97
N ALA A 35 -12.85 31.82 -6.48
CA ALA A 35 -11.49 31.33 -6.28
C ALA A 35 -11.46 30.16 -5.24
N MET A 36 -12.23 30.30 -4.16
CA MET A 36 -12.35 29.26 -3.14
C MET A 36 -13.03 28.00 -3.69
N ALA A 37 -14.06 28.15 -4.51
CA ALA A 37 -14.75 27.03 -5.16
C ALA A 37 -13.79 26.28 -6.13
N ILE A 38 -13.03 27.01 -6.94
CA ILE A 38 -12.03 26.43 -7.85
C ILE A 38 -10.95 25.70 -7.05
N TYR A 39 -10.46 26.28 -5.95
CA TYR A 39 -9.48 25.65 -5.08
C TYR A 39 -10.00 24.35 -4.48
N LEU A 40 -11.24 24.34 -3.95
CA LEU A 40 -11.86 23.14 -3.37
C LEU A 40 -12.09 22.02 -4.40
N VAL A 41 -12.46 22.38 -5.64
CA VAL A 41 -12.60 21.41 -6.74
C VAL A 41 -11.24 20.85 -7.13
N SER A 42 -10.20 21.67 -7.20
CA SER A 42 -8.84 21.26 -7.52
C SER A 42 -8.26 20.31 -6.47
N VAL A 43 -8.46 20.59 -5.16
CA VAL A 43 -8.01 19.73 -4.07
C VAL A 43 -8.76 18.39 -4.09
N ARG A 44 -10.09 18.38 -4.37
CA ARG A 44 -10.88 17.14 -4.46
C ARG A 44 -10.50 16.28 -5.66
N SER A 45 -10.17 16.89 -6.80
CA SER A 45 -9.72 16.14 -7.98
C SER A 45 -8.33 15.55 -7.80
N SER A 46 -7.42 16.26 -7.13
CA SER A 46 -6.07 15.79 -6.81
C SER A 46 -6.10 14.59 -5.86
N THR A 47 -6.91 14.65 -4.79
CA THR A 47 -7.06 13.52 -3.85
C THR A 47 -7.70 12.31 -4.52
N ARG A 48 -8.71 12.50 -5.37
CA ARG A 48 -9.38 11.40 -6.06
C ARG A 48 -8.45 10.71 -7.07
N SER A 49 -7.61 11.47 -7.75
CA SER A 49 -6.57 10.95 -8.66
C SER A 49 -5.49 10.17 -7.90
N GLN A 50 -5.06 10.63 -6.73
CA GLN A 50 -4.09 9.91 -5.91
C GLN A 50 -4.65 8.59 -5.35
N PHE A 51 -5.93 8.56 -4.95
CA PHE A 51 -6.57 7.31 -4.50
C PHE A 51 -6.84 6.33 -5.64
N ALA A 52 -7.18 6.80 -6.84
CA ALA A 52 -7.35 5.96 -8.04
C ALA A 52 -6.00 5.37 -8.47
N ASN A 53 -4.95 6.18 -8.53
CA ASN A 53 -3.59 5.75 -8.90
C ASN A 53 -3.00 4.77 -7.86
N ARG A 54 -3.36 4.91 -6.57
CA ARG A 54 -2.97 3.98 -5.51
C ARG A 54 -3.65 2.62 -5.65
N LYS A 55 -4.89 2.59 -6.18
CA LYS A 55 -5.64 1.35 -6.41
C LYS A 55 -5.14 0.58 -7.64
N GLU A 56 -4.70 1.30 -8.67
CA GLU A 56 -4.14 0.73 -9.89
C GLU A 56 -2.69 0.23 -9.69
N ASN A 57 -1.92 0.91 -8.85
CA ASN A 57 -0.55 0.53 -8.51
C ASN A 57 -0.46 -0.67 -7.52
N SER A 58 -1.60 -1.11 -6.95
CA SER A 58 -1.64 -2.31 -6.10
C SER A 58 -1.69 -3.63 -6.88
N MET A 59 -1.81 -3.58 -8.22
CA MET A 59 -1.87 -4.75 -9.10
C MET A 59 -0.63 -4.96 -9.98
N THR A 60 0.34 -4.04 -9.99
CA THR A 60 1.62 -4.28 -10.66
C THR A 60 2.56 -5.05 -9.72
N PRO A 61 3.21 -6.11 -10.20
CA PRO A 61 4.25 -6.80 -9.42
C PRO A 61 5.24 -5.77 -8.87
N ASN A 62 5.46 -5.81 -7.56
CA ASN A 62 6.25 -4.82 -6.81
C ASN A 62 7.77 -4.92 -7.10
N ARG A 63 8.14 -5.23 -8.34
CA ARG A 63 9.53 -5.47 -8.80
C ARG A 63 10.46 -4.30 -8.49
N ASP A 64 9.95 -3.06 -8.64
CA ASP A 64 10.75 -1.85 -8.38
C ASP A 64 11.08 -1.65 -6.89
N ARG A 65 10.44 -2.41 -6.00
CA ARG A 65 10.68 -2.39 -4.56
C ARG A 65 11.40 -3.63 -4.04
N GLY A 66 11.84 -4.48 -4.93
CA GLY A 66 12.57 -5.69 -4.59
C GLY A 66 11.71 -6.80 -3.96
N ILE A 67 10.37 -6.74 -4.09
CA ILE A 67 9.46 -7.80 -3.64
C ILE A 67 8.91 -8.51 -4.88
N ILE A 68 8.91 -9.85 -4.82
CA ILE A 68 8.28 -10.71 -5.82
C ILE A 68 7.04 -11.33 -5.19
N ASP A 69 5.90 -11.21 -5.88
CA ASP A 69 4.62 -11.78 -5.50
C ASP A 69 4.24 -12.89 -6.48
N THR A 70 3.96 -14.09 -5.97
CA THR A 70 3.51 -15.25 -6.73
C THR A 70 2.13 -15.68 -6.21
N PRO A 71 1.11 -15.82 -7.06
CA PRO A 71 -0.18 -16.30 -6.61
C PRO A 71 -0.11 -17.77 -6.21
N SER A 72 -0.78 -18.14 -5.12
CA SER A 72 -0.96 -19.54 -4.71
C SER A 72 -2.33 -20.04 -5.15
N ASN A 73 -2.40 -21.34 -5.48
CA ASN A 73 -3.65 -22.06 -5.79
C ASN A 73 -4.34 -22.63 -4.53
N HIS A 74 -3.77 -22.40 -3.35
CA HIS A 74 -4.17 -22.98 -2.08
C HIS A 74 -4.54 -21.89 -1.07
N SER A 75 -5.17 -22.27 0.03
CA SER A 75 -5.35 -21.41 1.20
C SER A 75 -4.00 -21.03 1.83
N VAL A 76 -4.00 -20.01 2.71
CA VAL A 76 -2.77 -19.61 3.44
C VAL A 76 -2.23 -20.79 4.26
N GLU A 77 -3.10 -21.53 4.95
CA GLU A 77 -2.75 -22.67 5.79
C GLU A 77 -2.14 -23.80 4.97
N GLU A 78 -2.78 -24.19 3.87
CA GLU A 78 -2.29 -25.26 2.98
C GLU A 78 -0.94 -24.87 2.34
N THR A 79 -0.79 -23.61 1.91
CA THR A 79 0.47 -23.10 1.35
C THR A 79 1.60 -23.14 2.39
N VAL A 80 1.31 -22.77 3.65
CA VAL A 80 2.26 -22.87 4.77
C VAL A 80 2.71 -24.32 4.98
N GLU A 81 1.77 -25.28 5.06
CA GLU A 81 2.11 -26.68 5.29
C GLU A 81 2.91 -27.27 4.11
N LYS A 82 2.55 -26.94 2.86
CA LYS A 82 3.34 -27.31 1.68
C LYS A 82 4.76 -26.78 1.75
N LEU A 83 4.93 -25.50 2.08
CA LEU A 83 6.26 -24.90 2.20
C LEU A 83 7.07 -25.57 3.30
N LYS A 84 6.49 -25.86 4.47
CA LYS A 84 7.15 -26.59 5.57
C LYS A 84 7.64 -27.96 5.11
N GLY A 85 6.78 -28.73 4.43
CA GLY A 85 7.18 -30.04 3.88
C GLY A 85 8.31 -29.95 2.85
N ILE A 86 8.31 -28.91 2.00
CA ILE A 86 9.38 -28.67 1.01
C ILE A 86 10.69 -28.31 1.72
N LEU A 87 10.66 -27.48 2.76
CA LEU A 87 11.83 -27.09 3.55
C LEU A 87 12.45 -28.32 4.23
N GLU A 88 11.63 -29.14 4.88
CA GLU A 88 12.05 -30.38 5.54
C GLU A 88 12.71 -31.36 4.56
N ALA A 89 12.05 -31.62 3.41
CA ALA A 89 12.56 -32.53 2.39
C ALA A 89 13.91 -32.06 1.78
N ARG A 90 14.23 -30.78 1.89
CA ARG A 90 15.49 -30.20 1.41
C ARG A 90 16.54 -29.96 2.50
N GLY A 91 16.24 -30.33 3.74
CA GLY A 91 17.14 -30.07 4.87
C GLY A 91 17.36 -28.58 5.14
N VAL A 92 16.36 -27.75 4.83
CA VAL A 92 16.36 -26.32 5.14
C VAL A 92 15.67 -26.10 6.48
N THR A 93 16.35 -25.42 7.40
CA THR A 93 15.82 -25.19 8.75
C THR A 93 14.76 -24.09 8.73
N LEU A 94 13.57 -24.39 9.25
CA LEU A 94 12.57 -23.40 9.62
C LEU A 94 12.93 -22.85 11.01
N PHE A 95 13.36 -21.60 11.10
CA PHE A 95 13.72 -20.95 12.35
C PHE A 95 12.50 -20.42 13.11
N ALA A 96 11.53 -19.83 12.38
CA ALA A 96 10.31 -19.31 12.96
C ALA A 96 9.14 -19.28 11.97
N LEU A 97 7.94 -19.42 12.51
CA LEU A 97 6.68 -19.10 11.87
C LEU A 97 5.99 -18.00 12.69
N VAL A 98 5.78 -16.85 12.09
CA VAL A 98 5.08 -15.72 12.70
C VAL A 98 3.67 -15.64 12.11
N ASP A 99 2.65 -15.85 12.95
CA ASP A 99 1.24 -15.71 12.57
C ASP A 99 0.76 -14.29 12.90
N HIS A 100 0.90 -13.37 11.95
CA HIS A 100 0.47 -11.98 12.13
C HIS A 100 -1.04 -11.85 12.37
N SER A 101 -1.84 -12.68 11.70
CA SER A 101 -3.30 -12.69 11.87
C SER A 101 -3.71 -13.19 13.26
N GLY A 102 -3.07 -14.25 13.74
CA GLY A 102 -3.31 -14.76 15.10
C GLY A 102 -2.84 -13.79 16.19
N GLU A 103 -1.71 -13.10 16.00
CA GLU A 103 -1.26 -12.06 16.95
C GLU A 103 -2.21 -10.85 16.96
N ALA A 104 -2.75 -10.46 15.80
CA ALA A 104 -3.77 -9.40 15.73
C ALA A 104 -5.05 -9.78 16.50
N GLU A 105 -5.52 -11.03 16.35
CA GLU A 105 -6.70 -11.53 17.05
C GLU A 105 -6.55 -11.50 18.59
N LYS A 106 -5.37 -11.82 19.11
CA LYS A 106 -5.08 -11.78 20.56
C LYS A 106 -5.26 -10.40 21.18
N VAL A 107 -5.14 -9.32 20.38
CA VAL A 107 -5.34 -7.93 20.83
C VAL A 107 -6.67 -7.34 20.33
N GLY A 108 -7.60 -8.19 19.85
CA GLY A 108 -8.94 -7.78 19.42
C GLY A 108 -8.98 -7.10 18.04
N LEU A 109 -7.92 -7.17 17.25
CA LEU A 109 -7.88 -6.66 15.88
C LEU A 109 -8.19 -7.76 14.87
N LYS A 110 -8.78 -7.36 13.74
CA LYS A 110 -9.07 -8.27 12.64
C LYS A 110 -8.14 -8.00 11.47
N MET A 111 -7.44 -9.02 11.02
CA MET A 111 -6.72 -9.00 9.76
C MET A 111 -6.92 -10.32 9.01
N ARG A 112 -6.69 -10.29 7.70
CA ARG A 112 -6.78 -11.48 6.86
C ARG A 112 -5.64 -12.44 7.20
N PRO A 113 -5.80 -13.73 6.92
CA PRO A 113 -4.72 -14.72 7.12
C PRO A 113 -3.41 -14.21 6.55
N THR A 114 -2.39 -14.13 7.40
CA THR A 114 -1.07 -13.57 7.06
C THR A 114 -0.01 -14.22 7.93
N LYS A 115 0.88 -15.00 7.30
CA LYS A 115 1.91 -15.76 8.00
C LYS A 115 3.27 -15.59 7.35
N LEU A 116 4.31 -15.41 8.18
CA LEU A 116 5.69 -15.24 7.73
C LEU A 116 6.53 -16.43 8.17
N LEU A 117 7.16 -17.12 7.22
CA LEU A 117 8.13 -18.17 7.50
C LEU A 117 9.53 -17.59 7.36
N ILE A 118 10.37 -17.84 8.38
CA ILE A 118 11.79 -17.47 8.45
C ILE A 118 12.59 -18.76 8.43
N PHE A 119 13.39 -18.94 7.38
CA PHE A 119 14.08 -20.21 7.13
C PHE A 119 15.44 -20.00 6.48
N GLY A 120 16.30 -21.01 6.54
CA GLY A 120 17.60 -20.93 5.90
C GLY A 120 18.49 -22.15 6.15
N ASN A 121 19.66 -22.08 5.54
CA ASN A 121 20.73 -23.04 5.78
C ASN A 121 22.00 -22.27 6.12
N PRO A 122 22.59 -22.45 7.32
CA PRO A 122 23.82 -21.77 7.70
C PRO A 122 24.97 -21.95 6.71
N ARG A 123 25.07 -23.11 6.04
CA ARG A 123 26.11 -23.36 5.03
C ARG A 123 25.96 -22.44 3.82
N ALA A 124 24.73 -22.03 3.48
CA ALA A 124 24.46 -21.09 2.39
C ALA A 124 24.53 -19.63 2.86
N GLY A 125 23.96 -19.32 4.01
CA GLY A 125 23.87 -17.94 4.49
C GLY A 125 25.17 -17.36 5.04
N THR A 126 26.00 -18.19 5.71
CA THR A 126 27.24 -17.69 6.33
C THR A 126 28.20 -17.06 5.32
N PRO A 127 28.49 -17.67 4.15
CA PRO A 127 29.35 -17.03 3.14
C PRO A 127 28.83 -15.68 2.67
N VAL A 128 27.50 -15.51 2.54
CA VAL A 128 26.86 -14.26 2.14
C VAL A 128 27.08 -13.18 3.21
N MET A 129 26.87 -13.51 4.50
CA MET A 129 27.09 -12.58 5.61
C MET A 129 28.55 -12.24 5.84
N LEU A 130 29.48 -13.16 5.56
CA LEU A 130 30.92 -12.86 5.63
C LEU A 130 31.36 -11.90 4.53
N ALA A 131 30.81 -12.05 3.32
CA ALA A 131 31.11 -11.15 2.19
C ALA A 131 30.46 -9.76 2.36
N ALA A 132 29.25 -9.69 2.91
CA ALA A 132 28.51 -8.45 3.16
C ALA A 132 27.75 -8.56 4.50
N PRO A 133 28.35 -8.11 5.61
CA PRO A 133 27.75 -8.23 6.95
C PRO A 133 26.36 -7.60 7.08
N SER A 134 26.06 -6.53 6.33
CA SER A 134 24.74 -5.90 6.30
C SER A 134 23.64 -6.84 5.81
N SER A 135 23.96 -7.89 5.05
CA SER A 135 22.98 -8.88 4.57
C SER A 135 22.33 -9.68 5.71
N ALA A 136 22.93 -9.68 6.90
CA ALA A 136 22.37 -10.33 8.08
C ALA A 136 21.02 -9.73 8.53
N ILE A 137 20.66 -8.51 8.10
CA ILE A 137 19.33 -7.92 8.37
C ILE A 137 18.23 -8.58 7.54
N ASP A 138 18.57 -9.05 6.33
CA ASP A 138 17.64 -9.70 5.42
C ASP A 138 17.70 -11.24 5.50
N LEU A 139 18.74 -11.78 6.11
CA LEU A 139 18.88 -13.20 6.39
C LEU A 139 18.49 -13.51 7.86
N PRO A 140 17.94 -14.70 8.14
CA PRO A 140 17.57 -15.80 7.23
C PRO A 140 16.53 -15.37 6.18
N LEU A 141 16.41 -16.14 5.08
CA LEU A 141 15.39 -15.91 4.06
C LEU A 141 13.98 -15.93 4.65
N LYS A 142 13.07 -15.19 4.01
CA LYS A 142 11.69 -15.04 4.48
C LYS A 142 10.72 -15.22 3.31
N ILE A 143 9.61 -15.89 3.58
CA ILE A 143 8.45 -15.96 2.70
C ILE A 143 7.23 -15.54 3.51
N LEU A 144 6.50 -14.53 3.00
CA LEU A 144 5.19 -14.11 3.49
C LEU A 144 4.12 -14.83 2.67
N ILE A 145 3.15 -15.45 3.34
CA ILE A 145 1.96 -16.05 2.73
C ILE A 145 0.75 -15.29 3.28
N TRP A 146 -0.06 -14.69 2.39
CA TRP A 146 -1.10 -13.78 2.82
C TRP A 146 -2.28 -13.76 1.85
N GLU A 147 -3.48 -13.41 2.36
CA GLU A 147 -4.72 -13.29 1.62
C GLU A 147 -5.06 -11.81 1.37
N ASP A 148 -5.35 -11.45 0.10
CA ASP A 148 -5.75 -10.10 -0.27
C ASP A 148 -7.25 -9.82 -0.01
N ALA A 149 -7.70 -8.61 -0.34
CA ALA A 149 -9.09 -8.18 -0.14
C ALA A 149 -10.09 -8.95 -1.02
N GLN A 150 -9.63 -9.63 -2.05
CA GLN A 150 -10.42 -10.44 -2.96
C GLN A 150 -10.45 -11.93 -2.57
N GLY A 151 -9.75 -12.30 -1.48
CA GLY A 151 -9.61 -13.70 -1.05
C GLY A 151 -8.57 -14.48 -1.84
N LYS A 152 -7.73 -13.80 -2.62
CA LYS A 152 -6.64 -14.44 -3.36
C LYS A 152 -5.42 -14.56 -2.46
N VAL A 153 -4.79 -15.73 -2.49
CA VAL A 153 -3.58 -16.01 -1.70
C VAL A 153 -2.32 -15.70 -2.51
N TRP A 154 -1.37 -15.07 -1.85
CA TRP A 154 -0.10 -14.64 -2.41
C TRP A 154 1.07 -15.15 -1.57
N ILE A 155 2.16 -15.45 -2.26
CA ILE A 155 3.47 -15.75 -1.71
C ILE A 155 4.40 -14.61 -2.08
N SER A 156 4.90 -13.88 -1.08
CA SER A 156 5.78 -12.72 -1.29
C SER A 156 7.15 -12.99 -0.66
N TYR A 157 8.22 -12.58 -1.36
CA TYR A 157 9.59 -12.69 -0.86
C TYR A 157 10.48 -11.60 -1.47
N ASN A 158 11.61 -11.34 -0.81
CA ASN A 158 12.61 -10.42 -1.35
C ASN A 158 13.31 -11.04 -2.55
N SER A 159 13.37 -10.30 -3.67
CA SER A 159 14.13 -10.69 -4.86
C SER A 159 15.60 -10.92 -4.51
N PRO A 160 16.19 -12.07 -4.87
CA PRO A 160 17.61 -12.31 -4.69
C PRO A 160 18.50 -11.28 -5.36
N VAL A 161 18.12 -10.83 -6.56
CA VAL A 161 18.85 -9.78 -7.31
C VAL A 161 18.79 -8.45 -6.55
N TYR A 162 17.62 -8.08 -6.02
CA TYR A 162 17.48 -6.87 -5.20
C TYR A 162 18.36 -6.93 -3.94
N LEU A 163 18.40 -8.08 -3.25
CA LEU A 163 19.27 -8.25 -2.08
C LEU A 163 20.75 -8.19 -2.45
N GLN A 164 21.12 -8.76 -3.61
CA GLN A 164 22.47 -8.66 -4.14
C GLN A 164 22.89 -7.20 -4.34
N GLU A 165 22.07 -6.42 -5.03
CA GLU A 165 22.31 -5.00 -5.29
C GLU A 165 22.34 -4.18 -4.00
N ARG A 166 21.36 -4.40 -3.11
CA ARG A 166 21.22 -3.71 -1.82
C ARG A 166 22.47 -3.83 -0.94
N HIS A 167 23.06 -5.02 -0.90
CA HIS A 167 24.18 -5.33 -0.02
C HIS A 167 25.54 -5.38 -0.73
N GLY A 168 25.56 -5.19 -2.05
CA GLY A 168 26.80 -5.31 -2.85
C GLY A 168 27.36 -6.71 -2.84
N LEU A 169 26.51 -7.75 -2.90
CA LEU A 169 26.97 -9.15 -2.86
C LEU A 169 27.70 -9.52 -4.14
N PRO A 170 28.82 -10.27 -4.05
CA PRO A 170 29.45 -10.89 -5.19
C PRO A 170 28.48 -11.76 -5.99
N ALA A 171 28.58 -11.72 -7.32
CA ALA A 171 27.64 -12.42 -8.21
C ALA A 171 27.58 -13.93 -7.97
N GLU A 172 28.71 -14.53 -7.61
CA GLU A 172 28.85 -15.97 -7.32
C GLU A 172 28.07 -16.40 -6.07
N LEU A 173 27.73 -15.46 -5.17
CA LEU A 173 26.95 -15.75 -3.96
C LEU A 173 25.45 -15.62 -4.16
N LEU A 174 24.98 -15.10 -5.30
CA LEU A 174 23.56 -14.97 -5.61
C LEU A 174 22.81 -16.30 -5.49
N GLN A 175 23.42 -17.39 -5.98
CA GLN A 175 22.84 -18.74 -5.91
C GLN A 175 22.53 -19.20 -4.49
N ASN A 176 23.23 -18.68 -3.47
CA ASN A 176 23.04 -19.06 -2.07
C ASN A 176 21.68 -18.58 -1.52
N ILE A 177 21.12 -17.52 -2.12
CA ILE A 177 19.82 -16.92 -1.72
C ILE A 177 18.74 -17.13 -2.77
N ALA A 178 19.07 -17.44 -4.03
CA ALA A 178 18.10 -17.63 -5.11
C ALA A 178 17.18 -18.86 -4.92
N VAL A 179 17.50 -19.76 -4.01
CA VAL A 179 16.66 -20.90 -3.67
C VAL A 179 15.23 -20.52 -3.28
N VAL A 180 15.01 -19.31 -2.76
CA VAL A 180 13.70 -18.79 -2.35
C VAL A 180 12.69 -18.79 -3.50
N GLU A 181 13.12 -18.50 -4.73
CA GLU A 181 12.29 -18.48 -5.94
C GLU A 181 11.69 -19.87 -6.23
N THR A 182 12.54 -20.91 -6.18
CA THR A 182 12.10 -22.28 -6.39
C THR A 182 11.18 -22.77 -5.26
N LEU A 183 11.44 -22.36 -4.01
CA LEU A 183 10.61 -22.71 -2.88
C LEU A 183 9.23 -22.07 -2.98
N ALA A 184 9.16 -20.79 -3.35
CA ALA A 184 7.91 -20.07 -3.54
C ALA A 184 7.07 -20.66 -4.69
N THR A 185 7.68 -20.94 -5.84
CA THR A 185 6.98 -21.55 -6.99
C THR A 185 6.38 -22.90 -6.62
N LYS A 186 7.16 -23.77 -5.97
CA LYS A 186 6.67 -25.12 -5.58
C LYS A 186 5.60 -25.09 -4.50
N ALA A 187 5.64 -24.10 -3.60
CA ALA A 187 4.60 -23.95 -2.58
C ALA A 187 3.29 -23.39 -3.15
N ALA A 188 3.37 -22.66 -4.27
CA ALA A 188 2.23 -22.06 -4.96
C ALA A 188 1.41 -23.06 -5.82
N GLU A 189 2.04 -24.13 -6.32
CA GLU A 189 1.46 -25.20 -7.15
C GLU A 189 0.54 -26.13 -6.33
#